data_a4c8af054f3374296419d9678700657d
#
_entry.id   a4c8af054f3374296419d9678700657d
#
_cell.length_a   1.000
_cell.length_b   1.000
_cell.length_c   1.000
_cell.angle_alpha   90.00
_cell.angle_beta   90.00
_cell.angle_gamma   90.00
#
_symmetry.space_group_name_H-M   'P 1'
#
loop_
_entity.id
_entity.type
_entity.pdbx_description
1 polymer ?
#
loop_
_entity_poly.entity_id
_entity_poly.type
_entity_poly.pdbx_seq_one_letter_code
_entity_poly.pdbx_strand_id
1 'polypeptide(L)'
;MEFIRIRDVEKTYPTGVTALYGLNLEIKKGDFVFIIGASGSGKSTLIKMLYREEKASSGEIIIGGVKVGKLKNRKVYKLRRKLGVVFQDFKLLPKLTAYENVAFVLEMFGYDKKEIRKKTLKALDLVGLKEKAKSYPHELSG
;
A
#
# COMPACT_ATOMS: atom_id res chain seq x y z
N MET A 1 -21.70 -1.81 0.89
CA MET A 1 -20.97 -2.90 0.15
C MET A 1 -19.61 -3.04 0.78
N GLU A 2 -19.29 -4.24 1.27
CA GLU A 2 -17.96 -4.54 1.87
C GLU A 2 -16.87 -4.36 0.83
N PHE A 3 -15.80 -3.67 1.21
CA PHE A 3 -14.64 -3.47 0.35
C PHE A 3 -13.47 -4.36 0.76
N ILE A 4 -13.23 -4.47 2.08
CA ILE A 4 -12.26 -5.41 2.65
C ILE A 4 -13.00 -6.35 3.59
N ARG A 5 -12.75 -7.65 3.46
CA ARG A 5 -13.26 -8.68 4.35
C ARG A 5 -12.14 -9.63 4.74
N ILE A 6 -11.97 -9.81 6.03
CA ILE A 6 -10.98 -10.69 6.66
C ILE A 6 -11.76 -11.69 7.49
N ARG A 7 -11.54 -12.99 7.31
CA ARG A 7 -12.21 -14.07 8.04
C ARG A 7 -11.20 -15.07 8.57
N ASP A 8 -11.24 -15.27 9.88
CA ASP A 8 -10.43 -16.22 10.65
C ASP A 8 -8.96 -16.24 10.23
N VAL A 9 -8.41 -15.04 10.01
CA VAL A 9 -7.04 -14.89 9.50
C VAL A 9 -6.05 -15.07 10.63
N GLU A 10 -5.14 -16.02 10.43
CA GLU A 10 -3.97 -16.23 11.26
C GLU A 10 -2.69 -15.97 10.50
N LYS A 11 -1.67 -15.54 11.22
CA LYS A 11 -0.31 -15.42 10.69
C LYS A 11 0.70 -15.91 11.71
N THR A 12 1.32 -17.02 11.39
CA THR A 12 2.50 -17.55 12.08
C THR A 12 3.70 -17.44 11.16
N TYR A 13 4.78 -16.88 11.65
CA TYR A 13 6.06 -16.79 10.93
C TYR A 13 6.86 -18.07 11.04
N PRO A 14 7.83 -18.34 10.13
CA PRO A 14 8.70 -19.52 10.20
C PRO A 14 9.48 -19.65 11.52
N THR A 15 9.66 -18.55 12.24
CA THR A 15 10.27 -18.50 13.56
C THR A 15 9.40 -19.08 14.68
N GLY A 16 8.17 -19.51 14.37
CA GLY A 16 7.18 -19.99 15.33
C GLY A 16 6.36 -18.88 16.00
N VAL A 17 6.66 -17.61 15.74
CA VAL A 17 5.91 -16.47 16.31
C VAL A 17 4.60 -16.30 15.58
N THR A 18 3.48 -16.37 16.29
CA THR A 18 2.15 -16.06 15.76
C THR A 18 1.84 -14.59 16.02
N ALA A 19 1.68 -13.84 14.92
CA ALA A 19 1.43 -12.40 14.96
C ALA A 19 -0.07 -12.04 14.93
N LEU A 20 -0.91 -12.91 14.40
CA LEU A 20 -2.37 -12.73 14.34
C LEU A 20 -3.07 -14.06 14.60
N TYR A 21 -4.14 -13.99 15.39
CA TYR A 21 -4.91 -15.15 15.85
C TYR A 21 -6.39 -14.95 15.47
N GLY A 22 -6.89 -15.68 14.47
CA GLY A 22 -8.30 -15.72 14.11
C GLY A 22 -8.93 -14.33 13.86
N LEU A 23 -8.20 -13.41 13.21
CA LEU A 23 -8.67 -12.05 12.98
C LEU A 23 -9.86 -12.02 12.04
N ASN A 24 -10.91 -11.33 12.48
CA ASN A 24 -12.11 -11.05 11.71
C ASN A 24 -12.30 -9.53 11.61
N LEU A 25 -12.47 -9.00 10.38
CA LEU A 25 -12.65 -7.57 10.14
C LEU A 25 -13.40 -7.34 8.83
N GLU A 26 -14.35 -6.42 8.86
CA GLU A 26 -15.05 -5.95 7.67
C GLU A 26 -14.94 -4.43 7.56
N ILE A 27 -14.54 -3.94 6.38
CA ILE A 27 -14.42 -2.51 6.05
C ILE A 27 -15.27 -2.25 4.82
N LYS A 28 -16.18 -1.30 4.92
CA LYS A 28 -17.05 -0.88 3.81
C LYS A 28 -16.35 0.17 2.96
N LYS A 29 -16.83 0.33 1.74
CA LYS A 29 -16.36 1.42 0.88
C LYS A 29 -16.71 2.78 1.50
N GLY A 30 -15.70 3.63 1.66
CA GLY A 30 -15.85 4.97 2.25
C GLY A 30 -15.57 5.03 3.75
N ASP A 31 -15.38 3.88 4.42
CA ASP A 31 -14.99 3.88 5.84
C ASP A 31 -13.60 4.48 6.03
N PHE A 32 -13.41 5.13 7.16
CA PHE A 32 -12.15 5.56 7.71
C PHE A 32 -11.86 4.76 8.97
N VAL A 33 -10.81 3.93 8.96
CA VAL A 33 -10.56 2.93 10.01
C VAL A 33 -9.20 3.16 10.66
N PHE A 34 -9.17 3.23 11.98
CA PHE A 34 -7.94 3.21 12.77
C PHE A 34 -7.65 1.80 13.26
N ILE A 35 -6.40 1.36 13.11
CA ILE A 35 -5.89 0.12 13.71
C ILE A 35 -4.97 0.51 14.86
N ILE A 36 -5.44 0.30 16.09
CA ILE A 36 -4.74 0.64 17.32
C ILE A 36 -4.29 -0.62 18.06
N GLY A 37 -3.22 -0.51 18.82
CA GLY A 37 -2.69 -1.60 19.65
C GLY A 37 -1.24 -1.35 20.02
N ALA A 38 -0.73 -2.11 21.00
CA ALA A 38 0.65 -2.04 21.46
C ALA A 38 1.66 -2.37 20.34
N SER A 39 2.94 -2.02 20.56
CA SER A 39 4.00 -2.48 19.66
C SER A 39 4.03 -4.01 19.62
N GLY A 40 4.24 -4.60 18.45
CA GLY A 40 4.24 -6.05 18.27
C GLY A 40 2.85 -6.70 18.17
N SER A 41 1.74 -5.96 18.28
CA SER A 41 0.37 -6.51 18.22
C SER A 41 -0.09 -6.96 16.83
N GLY A 42 0.78 -7.05 15.83
CA GLY A 42 0.44 -7.56 14.49
C GLY A 42 -0.08 -6.51 13.50
N LYS A 43 -0.18 -5.21 13.86
CA LYS A 43 -0.70 -4.15 12.96
C LYS A 43 0.04 -4.10 11.62
N SER A 44 1.36 -4.06 11.67
CA SER A 44 2.20 -4.03 10.46
C SER A 44 2.05 -5.32 9.65
N THR A 45 1.91 -6.47 10.31
CA THR A 45 1.66 -7.76 9.67
C THR A 45 0.34 -7.76 8.94
N LEU A 46 -0.73 -7.23 9.55
CA LEU A 46 -2.02 -7.08 8.90
C LEU A 46 -1.92 -6.23 7.64
N ILE A 47 -1.32 -5.03 7.74
CA ILE A 47 -1.14 -4.15 6.58
C ILE A 47 -0.35 -4.85 5.47
N LYS A 48 0.76 -5.53 5.80
CA LYS A 48 1.57 -6.31 4.83
C LYS A 48 0.77 -7.40 4.11
N MET A 49 -0.18 -8.02 4.80
CA MET A 49 -1.06 -9.00 4.17
C MET A 49 -2.08 -8.36 3.21
N LEU A 50 -2.57 -7.15 3.49
CA LEU A 50 -3.51 -6.46 2.60
C LEU A 50 -2.89 -6.17 1.22
N TYR A 51 -1.62 -5.74 1.15
CA TYR A 51 -0.95 -5.55 -0.14
C TYR A 51 -0.09 -6.73 -0.58
N ARG A 52 -0.29 -7.89 0.10
CA ARG A 52 0.31 -9.18 -0.30
C ARG A 52 1.85 -9.19 -0.28
N GLU A 53 2.47 -8.49 0.65
CA GLU A 53 3.88 -8.69 1.02
C GLU A 53 4.00 -9.96 1.87
N GLU A 54 3.08 -10.12 2.84
CA GLU A 54 2.93 -11.34 3.62
C GLU A 54 1.69 -12.14 3.17
N LYS A 55 1.74 -13.46 3.38
CA LYS A 55 0.58 -14.35 3.23
C LYS A 55 0.04 -14.70 4.60
N ALA A 56 -1.29 -14.79 4.71
CA ALA A 56 -1.90 -15.46 5.84
C ALA A 56 -1.48 -16.94 5.91
N SER A 57 -1.34 -17.48 7.10
CA SER A 57 -1.12 -18.91 7.34
C SER A 57 -2.42 -19.67 7.18
N SER A 58 -3.54 -19.10 7.66
CA SER A 58 -4.91 -19.62 7.50
C SER A 58 -5.90 -18.47 7.32
N GLY A 59 -7.15 -18.79 7.05
CA GLY A 59 -8.23 -17.84 6.83
C GLY A 59 -8.24 -17.19 5.45
N GLU A 60 -9.07 -16.18 5.27
CA GLU A 60 -9.29 -15.57 3.96
C GLU A 60 -9.30 -14.03 4.04
N ILE A 61 -8.61 -13.38 3.10
CA ILE A 61 -8.65 -11.92 2.89
C ILE A 61 -9.20 -11.66 1.50
N ILE A 62 -10.27 -10.85 1.43
CA ILE A 62 -10.89 -10.41 0.18
C ILE A 62 -10.84 -8.88 0.13
N ILE A 63 -10.35 -8.31 -1.00
CA ILE A 63 -10.29 -6.87 -1.23
C ILE A 63 -10.91 -6.58 -2.59
N GLY A 64 -11.99 -5.80 -2.62
CA GLY A 64 -12.71 -5.47 -3.85
C GLY A 64 -13.08 -6.72 -4.67
N GLY A 65 -13.54 -7.78 -4.01
CA GLY A 65 -13.90 -9.07 -4.62
C GLY A 65 -12.70 -9.99 -4.96
N VAL A 66 -11.47 -9.54 -4.72
CA VAL A 66 -10.26 -10.32 -5.02
C VAL A 66 -9.81 -11.11 -3.79
N LYS A 67 -9.75 -12.44 -3.88
CA LYS A 67 -9.18 -13.32 -2.84
C LYS A 67 -7.65 -13.20 -2.85
N VAL A 68 -7.11 -12.43 -1.90
CA VAL A 68 -5.69 -12.05 -1.84
C VAL A 68 -4.78 -13.27 -1.72
N GLY A 69 -5.12 -14.24 -0.87
CA GLY A 69 -4.35 -15.47 -0.65
C GLY A 69 -4.21 -16.34 -1.91
N LYS A 70 -5.24 -16.33 -2.78
CA LYS A 70 -5.27 -17.14 -4.02
C LYS A 70 -4.56 -16.51 -5.21
N LEU A 71 -4.07 -15.27 -5.08
CA LEU A 71 -3.34 -14.62 -6.16
C LEU A 71 -1.99 -15.28 -6.41
N LYS A 72 -1.75 -15.67 -7.67
CA LYS A 72 -0.41 -16.09 -8.13
C LYS A 72 0.54 -14.88 -8.02
N ASN A 73 1.80 -15.10 -7.63
CA ASN A 73 2.78 -14.02 -7.42
C ASN A 73 2.86 -13.06 -8.62
N ARG A 74 2.84 -13.60 -9.85
CA ARG A 74 2.82 -12.81 -11.09
C ARG A 74 1.59 -11.92 -11.29
N LYS A 75 0.55 -12.06 -10.47
CA LYS A 75 -0.68 -11.24 -10.54
C LYS A 75 -0.83 -10.27 -9.35
N VAL A 76 0.07 -10.31 -8.36
CA VAL A 76 0.02 -9.45 -7.16
C VAL A 76 0.09 -7.97 -7.54
N TYR A 77 0.84 -7.61 -8.57
CA TYR A 77 0.91 -6.23 -9.06
C TYR A 77 -0.47 -5.65 -9.42
N LYS A 78 -1.43 -6.48 -9.89
CA LYS A 78 -2.80 -6.04 -10.22
C LYS A 78 -3.58 -5.62 -8.97
N LEU A 79 -3.34 -6.27 -7.83
CA LEU A 79 -3.88 -5.86 -6.54
C LEU A 79 -3.24 -4.56 -6.08
N ARG A 80 -1.90 -4.49 -6.08
CA ARG A 80 -1.14 -3.32 -5.61
C ARG A 80 -1.46 -2.04 -6.40
N ARG A 81 -1.75 -2.16 -7.69
CA ARG A 81 -2.22 -1.03 -8.52
C ARG A 81 -3.54 -0.41 -8.06
N LYS A 82 -4.35 -1.15 -7.28
CA LYS A 82 -5.63 -0.67 -6.75
C LYS A 82 -5.52 -0.13 -5.32
N LEU A 83 -4.33 -0.21 -4.71
CA LEU A 83 -4.08 0.19 -3.34
C LEU A 83 -3.09 1.35 -3.33
N GLY A 84 -3.41 2.42 -2.61
CA GLY A 84 -2.46 3.44 -2.21
C GLY A 84 -1.89 3.06 -0.84
N VAL A 85 -0.57 2.91 -0.74
CA VAL A 85 0.11 2.61 0.53
C VAL A 85 1.11 3.70 0.82
N VAL A 86 0.97 4.33 1.99
CA VAL A 86 1.97 5.25 2.53
C VAL A 86 2.79 4.49 3.55
N PHE A 87 4.07 4.33 3.28
CA PHE A 87 5.00 3.61 4.17
C PHE A 87 5.55 4.54 5.24
N GLN A 88 5.85 3.99 6.42
CA GLN A 88 6.45 4.73 7.53
C GLN A 88 7.83 5.32 7.17
N ASP A 89 8.59 4.62 6.35
CA ASP A 89 9.91 5.02 5.83
C ASP A 89 9.82 5.64 4.42
N PHE A 90 8.65 6.13 4.05
CA PHE A 90 8.29 6.81 2.80
C PHE A 90 8.62 6.05 1.50
N LYS A 91 9.57 5.14 1.49
CA LYS A 91 10.04 4.37 0.31
C LYS A 91 10.36 5.24 -0.92
N LEU A 92 10.80 6.46 -0.69
CA LEU A 92 11.21 7.36 -1.75
C LEU A 92 12.54 6.91 -2.37
N LEU A 93 12.70 7.17 -3.66
CA LEU A 93 13.95 6.97 -4.40
C LEU A 93 14.84 8.20 -4.16
N PRO A 94 15.90 8.11 -3.33
CA PRO A 94 16.62 9.29 -2.84
C PRO A 94 17.40 10.03 -3.92
N LYS A 95 17.70 9.36 -5.04
CA LYS A 95 18.42 9.95 -6.20
C LYS A 95 17.49 10.57 -7.23
N LEU A 96 16.20 10.52 -7.02
CA LEU A 96 15.18 11.12 -7.88
C LEU A 96 14.55 12.33 -7.18
N THR A 97 14.21 13.35 -7.96
CA THR A 97 13.49 14.53 -7.51
C THR A 97 12.04 14.17 -7.09
N ALA A 98 11.33 15.08 -6.44
CA ALA A 98 9.92 14.91 -6.11
C ALA A 98 9.07 14.60 -7.36
N TYR A 99 9.34 15.32 -8.45
CA TYR A 99 8.68 15.06 -9.73
C TYR A 99 8.97 13.64 -10.24
N GLU A 100 10.23 13.22 -10.27
CA GLU A 100 10.63 11.91 -10.77
C GLU A 100 10.11 10.77 -9.92
N ASN A 101 10.05 10.92 -8.59
CA ASN A 101 9.45 9.93 -7.70
C ASN A 101 7.97 9.67 -8.03
N VAL A 102 7.20 10.72 -8.31
CA VAL A 102 5.79 10.59 -8.70
C VAL A 102 5.65 10.08 -10.13
N ALA A 103 6.46 10.59 -11.06
CA ALA A 103 6.46 10.21 -12.48
C ALA A 103 6.80 8.73 -12.66
N PHE A 104 7.77 8.21 -11.91
CA PHE A 104 8.24 6.82 -11.97
C PHE A 104 7.09 5.79 -11.90
N VAL A 105 6.13 6.01 -11.00
CA VAL A 105 4.97 5.11 -10.85
C VAL A 105 4.09 5.14 -12.09
N LEU A 106 3.89 6.32 -12.69
CA LEU A 106 3.08 6.49 -13.88
C LEU A 106 3.75 5.88 -15.12
N GLU A 107 5.09 5.99 -15.21
CA GLU A 107 5.89 5.32 -16.23
C GLU A 107 5.74 3.80 -16.17
N MET A 108 5.86 3.22 -14.96
CA MET A 108 5.64 1.79 -14.75
C MET A 108 4.21 1.34 -15.12
N PHE A 109 3.24 2.24 -15.09
CA PHE A 109 1.85 1.97 -15.50
C PHE A 109 1.65 2.12 -17.00
N GLY A 110 2.66 2.59 -17.73
CA GLY A 110 2.62 2.72 -19.19
C GLY A 110 1.88 3.96 -19.68
N TYR A 111 1.77 5.01 -18.85
CA TYR A 111 1.24 6.29 -19.32
C TYR A 111 2.20 6.96 -20.32
N ASP A 112 1.64 7.71 -21.27
CA ASP A 112 2.47 8.52 -22.17
C ASP A 112 3.09 9.74 -21.46
N LYS A 113 4.16 10.31 -22.05
CA LYS A 113 4.91 11.42 -21.46
C LYS A 113 4.06 12.66 -21.14
N LYS A 114 3.04 12.95 -21.97
CA LYS A 114 2.16 14.12 -21.79
C LYS A 114 1.25 13.91 -20.58
N GLU A 115 0.68 12.71 -20.45
CA GLU A 115 -0.14 12.32 -19.32
C GLU A 115 0.67 12.27 -18.01
N ILE A 116 1.88 11.69 -18.04
CA ILE A 116 2.79 11.65 -16.90
C ILE A 116 3.03 13.06 -16.39
N ARG A 117 3.46 13.97 -17.26
CA ARG A 117 3.70 15.38 -16.87
C ARG A 117 2.46 16.02 -16.25
N LYS A 118 1.30 15.89 -16.89
CA LYS A 118 0.05 16.46 -16.42
C LYS A 118 -0.34 15.92 -15.04
N LYS A 119 -0.33 14.58 -14.88
CA LYS A 119 -0.74 13.91 -13.64
C LYS A 119 0.24 14.19 -12.49
N THR A 120 1.54 14.17 -12.78
CA THR A 120 2.60 14.44 -11.79
C THR A 120 2.49 15.86 -11.25
N LEU A 121 2.42 16.87 -12.13
CA LEU A 121 2.30 18.25 -11.68
C LEU A 121 1.00 18.49 -10.91
N LYS A 122 -0.10 17.88 -11.34
CA LYS A 122 -1.37 17.96 -10.60
C LYS A 122 -1.27 17.32 -9.21
N ALA A 123 -0.59 16.18 -9.09
CA ALA A 123 -0.41 15.50 -7.80
C ALA A 123 0.45 16.35 -6.83
N LEU A 124 1.54 16.93 -7.33
CA LEU A 124 2.41 17.82 -6.54
C LEU A 124 1.68 19.11 -6.14
N ASP A 125 0.88 19.69 -7.03
CA ASP A 125 0.08 20.89 -6.77
C ASP A 125 -0.95 20.63 -5.64
N LEU A 126 -1.59 19.46 -5.68
CA LEU A 126 -2.60 19.07 -4.68
C LEU A 126 -2.05 19.02 -3.24
N VAL A 127 -0.76 18.72 -3.08
CA VAL A 127 -0.07 18.64 -1.79
C VAL A 127 0.86 19.84 -1.53
N GLY A 128 0.78 20.89 -2.34
CA GLY A 128 1.57 22.12 -2.16
C GLY A 128 3.06 21.99 -2.50
N LEU A 129 3.46 20.95 -3.23
CA LEU A 129 4.86 20.69 -3.59
C LEU A 129 5.22 21.05 -5.05
N LYS A 130 4.36 21.77 -5.76
CA LYS A 130 4.58 22.11 -7.18
C LYS A 130 5.88 22.87 -7.40
N GLU A 131 6.16 23.88 -6.58
CA GLU A 131 7.38 24.69 -6.67
C GLU A 131 8.64 23.90 -6.26
N LYS A 132 8.45 22.81 -5.51
CA LYS A 132 9.53 21.89 -5.08
C LYS A 132 9.64 20.65 -5.96
N ALA A 133 9.05 20.65 -7.14
CA ALA A 133 9.07 19.52 -8.07
C ALA A 133 10.50 19.02 -8.41
N LYS A 134 11.47 19.93 -8.41
CA LYS A 134 12.88 19.62 -8.71
C LYS A 134 13.72 19.31 -7.47
N SER A 135 13.15 19.44 -6.28
CA SER A 135 13.86 19.13 -5.03
C SER A 135 13.99 17.63 -4.82
N TYR A 136 15.09 17.21 -4.21
CA TYR A 136 15.33 15.83 -3.80
C TYR A 136 14.65 15.54 -2.43
N PRO A 137 14.39 14.26 -2.09
CA PRO A 137 13.75 13.90 -0.83
C PRO A 137 14.42 14.48 0.42
N HIS A 138 15.74 14.54 0.46
CA HIS A 138 16.49 15.09 1.60
C HIS A 138 16.39 16.63 1.75
N GLU A 139 15.89 17.32 0.74
CA GLU A 139 15.64 18.77 0.76
C GLU A 139 14.20 19.10 1.16
N LEU A 140 13.36 18.08 1.36
CA LEU A 140 11.98 18.24 1.76
C LEU A 140 11.86 17.90 3.25
N SER A 141 11.09 18.73 3.99
CA SER A 141 10.68 18.38 5.35
C SER A 141 9.71 17.19 5.31
N GLY A 142 9.88 16.27 6.23
CA GLY A 142 8.96 15.13 6.41
C GLY A 142 7.58 15.56 6.86
#